data_7503f700e4009700a0db44528e3ac383
#
_entry.id   7503f700e4009700a0db44528e3ac383
#
_cell.length_a   1.000
_cell.length_b   1.000
_cell.length_c   1.000
_cell.angle_alpha   90.00
_cell.angle_beta   90.00
_cell.angle_gamma   90.00
#
_symmetry.space_group_name_H-M   'P 1'
#
loop_
_entity.id
_entity.type
_entity.pdbx_description
1 polymer ?
#
loop_
_entity_poly.entity_id
_entity_poly.type
_entity_poly.pdbx_seq_one_letter_code
_entity_poly.pdbx_strand_id
1 'polypeptide(L)'
;MEHDIFFSISQTPDHEGHIPSEQTMFKNYFQQLTLADELGFGVGWIAQSHLSTETQKSNSRPVVPHWKGEVGLCTDFPQLAMESFRQTNRIEIGSAVVSILASGGPIAQAERIANTLQLLAVKGDTRKLHVGFSAGRFEFMARPYGIVPRTPIEEAAWPALRGQIFLEASEIFLRLLRGDVVHSDEIRSTVLTRDNFRSDGDWE
;
A
#
# COMPACT_ATOMS: atom_id res chain seq x y z
N MET A 1 4.41 -23.56 15.94
CA MET A 1 3.37 -22.74 15.26
C MET A 1 3.99 -21.38 15.10
N GLU A 2 4.08 -20.87 13.86
CA GLU A 2 4.56 -19.52 13.61
C GLU A 2 3.40 -18.54 13.74
N HIS A 3 3.61 -17.40 14.34
CA HIS A 3 2.62 -16.35 14.51
C HIS A 3 3.15 -15.05 13.94
N ASP A 4 2.30 -14.37 13.18
CA ASP A 4 2.56 -13.03 12.66
C ASP A 4 1.75 -12.00 13.47
N ILE A 5 2.13 -10.74 13.34
CA ILE A 5 1.42 -9.64 13.98
C ILE A 5 1.08 -8.57 12.96
N PHE A 6 -0.09 -7.94 13.08
CA PHE A 6 -0.53 -6.86 12.22
C PHE A 6 -0.51 -5.52 12.95
N PHE A 7 0.16 -4.55 12.35
CA PHE A 7 0.26 -3.19 12.87
C PHE A 7 -0.59 -2.23 12.03
N SER A 8 -1.64 -1.69 12.64
CA SER A 8 -2.37 -0.56 12.11
C SER A 8 -1.87 0.71 12.81
N ILE A 9 -0.79 1.29 12.33
CA ILE A 9 -0.24 2.53 12.86
C ILE A 9 -1.35 3.60 12.82
N SER A 10 -1.79 4.08 13.96
CA SER A 10 -3.04 4.84 14.08
C SER A 10 -2.92 6.03 15.01
N GLN A 11 -3.63 7.10 14.68
CA GLN A 11 -3.90 8.22 15.56
C GLN A 11 -5.37 8.16 15.99
N THR A 12 -5.64 7.48 17.10
CA THR A 12 -6.99 7.36 17.65
C THR A 12 -7.12 8.22 18.89
N PRO A 13 -8.25 8.93 19.08
CA PRO A 13 -8.48 9.64 20.31
C PRO A 13 -8.59 8.69 21.50
N ASP A 14 -8.05 9.09 22.62
CA ASP A 14 -8.28 8.42 23.90
C ASP A 14 -9.70 8.68 24.43
N HIS A 15 -9.99 8.23 25.67
CA HIS A 15 -11.30 8.39 26.31
C HIS A 15 -11.66 9.86 26.60
N GLU A 16 -10.67 10.75 26.67
CA GLU A 16 -10.84 12.20 26.83
C GLU A 16 -10.91 12.95 25.49
N GLY A 17 -10.73 12.25 24.38
CA GLY A 17 -10.71 12.80 23.04
C GLY A 17 -9.35 13.38 22.61
N HIS A 18 -8.30 13.14 23.40
CA HIS A 18 -6.95 13.59 23.04
C HIS A 18 -6.38 12.67 21.94
N ILE A 19 -5.89 13.30 20.85
CA ILE A 19 -5.26 12.60 19.73
C ILE A 19 -3.75 12.68 19.91
N PRO A 20 -3.04 11.53 19.94
CA PRO A 20 -1.58 11.52 20.07
C PRO A 20 -0.91 12.18 18.87
N SER A 21 0.26 12.78 19.08
CA SER A 21 1.08 13.28 17.99
C SER A 21 1.58 12.16 17.10
N GLU A 22 1.93 12.46 15.83
CA GLU A 22 2.55 11.50 14.93
C GLU A 22 3.84 10.91 15.52
N GLN A 23 4.63 11.71 16.20
CA GLN A 23 5.83 11.26 16.88
C GLN A 23 5.51 10.19 17.95
N THR A 24 4.47 10.41 18.74
CA THR A 24 4.02 9.44 19.76
C THR A 24 3.51 8.17 19.11
N MET A 25 2.77 8.29 18.03
CA MET A 25 2.25 7.16 17.23
C MET A 25 3.40 6.26 16.74
N PHE A 26 4.43 6.83 16.11
CA PHE A 26 5.58 6.06 15.64
C PHE A 26 6.40 5.47 16.78
N LYS A 27 6.57 6.20 17.90
CA LYS A 27 7.22 5.68 19.10
C LYS A 27 6.51 4.43 19.62
N ASN A 28 5.18 4.48 19.71
CA ASN A 28 4.37 3.34 20.13
C ASN A 28 4.52 2.15 19.17
N TYR A 29 4.51 2.41 17.87
CA TYR A 29 4.75 1.38 16.87
C TYR A 29 6.08 0.66 17.08
N PHE A 30 7.18 1.39 17.21
CA PHE A 30 8.51 0.77 17.42
C PHE A 30 8.63 0.02 18.73
N GLN A 31 8.02 0.51 19.80
CA GLN A 31 7.97 -0.22 21.07
C GLN A 31 7.23 -1.55 20.94
N GLN A 32 6.09 -1.56 20.27
CA GLN A 32 5.32 -2.78 20.03
C GLN A 32 6.06 -3.73 19.07
N LEU A 33 6.71 -3.21 18.04
CA LEU A 33 7.49 -4.02 17.11
C LEU A 33 8.68 -4.70 17.79
N THR A 34 9.41 -3.97 18.63
CA THR A 34 10.54 -4.52 19.40
C THR A 34 10.06 -5.63 20.36
N LEU A 35 8.94 -5.40 21.03
CA LEU A 35 8.33 -6.43 21.88
C LEU A 35 7.89 -7.66 21.05
N ALA A 36 7.33 -7.47 19.88
CA ALA A 36 6.95 -8.58 18.99
C ALA A 36 8.19 -9.39 18.53
N ASP A 37 9.29 -8.71 18.23
CA ASP A 37 10.57 -9.36 17.92
C ASP A 37 11.10 -10.20 19.09
N GLU A 38 11.05 -9.67 20.31
CA GLU A 38 11.44 -10.37 21.54
C GLU A 38 10.56 -11.59 21.82
N LEU A 39 9.26 -11.47 21.59
CA LEU A 39 8.28 -12.55 21.75
C LEU A 39 8.32 -13.62 20.66
N GLY A 40 9.07 -13.39 19.58
CA GLY A 40 9.30 -14.38 18.53
C GLY A 40 8.22 -14.43 17.44
N PHE A 41 7.54 -13.32 17.17
CA PHE A 41 6.68 -13.22 16.00
C PHE A 41 7.52 -13.32 14.71
N GLY A 42 6.96 -13.97 13.67
CA GLY A 42 7.65 -14.18 12.38
C GLY A 42 7.66 -12.93 11.51
N VAL A 43 6.49 -12.40 11.20
CA VAL A 43 6.33 -11.22 10.33
C VAL A 43 5.51 -10.14 11.03
N GLY A 44 6.00 -8.92 10.98
CA GLY A 44 5.25 -7.71 11.32
C GLY A 44 4.61 -7.10 10.08
N TRP A 45 3.31 -7.30 9.88
CA TRP A 45 2.54 -6.76 8.76
C TRP A 45 2.08 -5.34 9.06
N ILE A 46 2.41 -4.40 8.16
CA ILE A 46 2.14 -2.97 8.35
C ILE A 46 1.06 -2.51 7.39
N ALA A 47 -0.04 -1.98 7.92
CA ALA A 47 -1.05 -1.31 7.12
C ALA A 47 -0.51 0.00 6.52
N GLN A 48 -0.85 0.27 5.26
CA GLN A 48 -0.47 1.50 4.58
C GLN A 48 -1.68 2.30 4.13
N SER A 49 -1.65 3.59 4.39
CA SER A 49 -2.62 4.57 3.89
C SER A 49 -1.94 5.93 3.76
N HIS A 50 -2.59 6.86 3.05
CA HIS A 50 -2.07 8.21 2.89
C HIS A 50 -2.60 9.15 3.98
N LEU A 51 -1.71 9.93 4.60
CA LEU A 51 -2.02 10.83 5.71
C LEU A 51 -2.98 11.97 5.33
N SER A 52 -2.90 12.49 4.11
CA SER A 52 -3.65 13.66 3.68
C SER A 52 -4.90 13.32 2.88
N THR A 53 -5.66 12.32 3.32
CA THR A 53 -6.82 11.88 2.56
C THR A 53 -8.10 12.54 3.05
N GLU A 54 -8.98 12.89 2.13
CA GLU A 54 -10.35 13.31 2.46
C GLU A 54 -11.05 12.25 3.33
N THR A 55 -10.82 10.97 3.02
CA THR A 55 -11.44 9.87 3.73
C THR A 55 -11.03 9.81 5.18
N GLN A 56 -9.75 10.07 5.49
CA GLN A 56 -9.27 10.00 6.86
C GLN A 56 -9.37 11.35 7.59
N LYS A 57 -9.01 12.44 6.92
CA LYS A 57 -8.90 13.78 7.53
C LYS A 57 -10.24 14.53 7.63
N SER A 58 -11.13 14.36 6.67
CA SER A 58 -12.39 15.11 6.60
C SER A 58 -13.64 14.26 6.72
N ASN A 59 -13.53 12.94 6.72
CA ASN A 59 -14.68 12.08 6.77
C ASN A 59 -15.17 11.92 8.22
N SER A 60 -16.45 12.21 8.44
CA SER A 60 -17.11 11.96 9.72
C SER A 60 -17.36 10.48 10.01
N ARG A 61 -17.22 9.61 9.00
CA ARG A 61 -17.41 8.17 9.14
C ARG A 61 -16.05 7.48 9.32
N PRO A 62 -15.91 6.56 10.27
CA PRO A 62 -14.66 5.83 10.45
C PRO A 62 -14.32 5.00 9.21
N VAL A 63 -13.05 4.98 8.83
CA VAL A 63 -12.52 4.14 7.73
C VAL A 63 -12.71 2.65 8.03
N VAL A 64 -12.57 2.29 9.30
CA VAL A 64 -12.86 0.96 9.82
C VAL A 64 -14.09 1.06 10.73
N PRO A 65 -15.12 0.22 10.56
CA PRO A 65 -16.28 0.23 11.45
C PRO A 65 -15.88 0.16 12.93
N HIS A 66 -16.52 0.95 13.76
CA HIS A 66 -16.26 1.06 15.19
C HIS A 66 -14.91 1.66 15.61
N TRP A 67 -14.09 2.11 14.66
CA TRP A 67 -12.80 2.74 14.93
C TRP A 67 -12.88 4.25 14.70
N LYS A 68 -12.64 5.03 15.73
CA LYS A 68 -12.54 6.49 15.62
C LYS A 68 -11.09 6.89 15.39
N GLY A 69 -10.87 7.87 14.50
CA GLY A 69 -9.54 8.39 14.18
C GLY A 69 -8.96 7.85 12.89
N GLU A 70 -7.69 8.11 12.68
CA GLU A 70 -6.97 7.74 11.47
C GLU A 70 -6.20 6.42 11.67
N VAL A 71 -6.21 5.57 10.66
CA VAL A 71 -5.60 4.23 10.70
C VAL A 71 -4.68 3.97 9.51
N GLY A 72 -3.72 3.08 9.67
CA GLY A 72 -2.81 2.68 8.61
C GLY A 72 -1.90 3.81 8.15
N LEU A 73 -1.42 4.65 9.07
CA LEU A 73 -0.71 5.89 8.76
C LEU A 73 0.76 5.70 8.32
N CYS A 74 1.10 4.56 7.77
CA CYS A 74 2.34 4.36 7.04
C CYS A 74 2.18 4.84 5.60
N THR A 75 2.86 5.92 5.22
CA THR A 75 2.81 6.49 3.87
C THR A 75 4.00 6.07 3.01
N ASP A 76 5.09 5.65 3.63
CA ASP A 76 6.29 5.15 2.98
C ASP A 76 6.73 3.84 3.63
N PHE A 77 6.18 2.73 3.11
CA PHE A 77 6.48 1.41 3.64
C PHE A 77 7.98 1.05 3.55
N PRO A 78 8.69 1.25 2.43
CA PRO A 78 10.11 0.94 2.35
C PRO A 78 10.96 1.68 3.39
N GLN A 79 10.70 2.96 3.60
CA GLN A 79 11.40 3.76 4.62
C GLN A 79 11.13 3.24 6.04
N LEU A 80 9.86 2.97 6.36
CA LEU A 80 9.50 2.45 7.67
C LEU A 80 10.06 1.05 7.90
N ALA A 81 10.06 0.19 6.87
CA ALA A 81 10.65 -1.14 6.94
C ALA A 81 12.16 -1.08 7.24
N MET A 82 12.89 -0.17 6.59
CA MET A 82 14.32 0.03 6.87
C MET A 82 14.58 0.40 8.33
N GLU A 83 13.79 1.29 8.91
CA GLU A 83 13.92 1.66 10.32
C GLU A 83 13.48 0.50 11.24
N SER A 84 12.44 -0.23 10.85
CA SER A 84 11.98 -1.43 11.59
C SER A 84 13.07 -2.49 11.66
N PHE A 85 13.74 -2.80 10.55
CA PHE A 85 14.89 -3.71 10.53
C PHE A 85 16.04 -3.20 11.40
N ARG A 86 16.23 -1.90 11.48
CA ARG A 86 17.28 -1.31 12.32
C ARG A 86 17.05 -1.49 13.81
N GLN A 87 15.79 -1.55 14.23
CA GLN A 87 15.39 -1.64 15.64
C GLN A 87 15.11 -3.06 16.12
N THR A 88 15.15 -4.04 15.22
CA THR A 88 14.83 -5.44 15.52
C THR A 88 15.91 -6.39 15.03
N ASN A 89 15.87 -7.66 15.46
CA ASN A 89 16.93 -8.63 15.16
C ASN A 89 16.43 -9.86 14.39
N ARG A 90 15.15 -10.23 14.50
CA ARG A 90 14.60 -11.49 13.96
C ARG A 90 13.37 -11.31 13.11
N ILE A 91 12.44 -10.46 13.55
CA ILE A 91 11.14 -10.26 12.89
C ILE A 91 11.33 -9.77 11.46
N GLU A 92 10.67 -10.41 10.52
CA GLU A 92 10.59 -9.96 9.13
C GLU A 92 9.50 -8.90 8.99
N ILE A 93 9.55 -8.07 7.96
CA ILE A 93 8.62 -6.95 7.80
C ILE A 93 7.81 -7.13 6.53
N GLY A 94 6.50 -6.93 6.63
CA GLY A 94 5.56 -7.07 5.52
C GLY A 94 4.63 -5.88 5.34
N SER A 95 4.27 -5.56 4.10
CA SER A 95 3.25 -4.56 3.80
C SER A 95 1.86 -5.19 3.65
N ALA A 96 0.86 -4.58 4.26
CA ALA A 96 -0.52 -5.02 4.18
C ALA A 96 -1.49 -3.84 3.98
N VAL A 97 -1.45 -3.20 2.80
CA VAL A 97 -0.69 -3.46 1.57
C VAL A 97 -0.25 -2.15 0.93
N VAL A 98 0.82 -2.15 0.13
CA VAL A 98 1.19 -0.97 -0.67
C VAL A 98 0.25 -0.81 -1.86
N SER A 99 -0.11 0.44 -2.20
CA SER A 99 -0.82 0.73 -3.44
C SER A 99 0.16 0.97 -4.57
N ILE A 100 0.17 0.08 -5.58
CA ILE A 100 1.06 0.21 -6.73
C ILE A 100 0.53 1.14 -7.82
N LEU A 101 -0.72 1.59 -7.75
CA LEU A 101 -1.25 2.61 -8.66
C LEU A 101 -1.08 4.04 -8.13
N ALA A 102 -0.93 4.18 -6.81
CA ALA A 102 -0.62 5.45 -6.16
C ALA A 102 0.88 5.54 -5.82
N SER A 103 1.28 6.64 -5.22
CA SER A 103 2.66 6.83 -4.71
C SER A 103 3.74 6.69 -5.80
N GLY A 104 3.48 7.19 -7.00
CA GLY A 104 4.41 7.17 -8.13
C GLY A 104 4.25 6.01 -9.12
N GLY A 105 3.26 5.15 -8.89
CA GLY A 105 2.96 4.03 -9.79
C GLY A 105 3.86 2.81 -9.59
N PRO A 106 3.68 1.76 -10.42
CA PRO A 106 4.37 0.47 -10.27
C PRO A 106 5.88 0.58 -10.42
N ILE A 107 6.38 1.46 -11.27
CA ILE A 107 7.81 1.65 -11.50
C ILE A 107 8.47 2.20 -10.24
N ALA A 108 8.00 3.33 -9.72
CA ALA A 108 8.59 3.95 -8.54
C ALA A 108 8.51 3.04 -7.31
N GLN A 109 7.43 2.28 -7.16
CA GLN A 109 7.31 1.31 -6.06
C GLN A 109 8.31 0.16 -6.19
N ALA A 110 8.50 -0.38 -7.39
CA ALA A 110 9.49 -1.44 -7.63
C ALA A 110 10.92 -0.94 -7.35
N GLU A 111 11.27 0.24 -7.82
CA GLU A 111 12.60 0.85 -7.61
C GLU A 111 12.88 1.10 -6.12
N ARG A 112 11.91 1.62 -5.36
CA ARG A 112 12.05 1.88 -3.92
C ARG A 112 12.24 0.58 -3.13
N ILE A 113 11.49 -0.47 -3.46
CA ILE A 113 11.63 -1.79 -2.85
C ILE A 113 12.98 -2.41 -3.21
N ALA A 114 13.38 -2.36 -4.48
CA ALA A 114 14.69 -2.85 -4.92
C ALA A 114 15.84 -2.14 -4.19
N ASN A 115 15.79 -0.81 -4.08
CA ASN A 115 16.77 -0.03 -3.32
C ASN A 115 16.80 -0.44 -1.84
N THR A 116 15.64 -0.66 -1.23
CA THR A 116 15.57 -1.11 0.17
C THR A 116 16.26 -2.45 0.35
N LEU A 117 16.01 -3.41 -0.54
CA LEU A 117 16.65 -4.74 -0.50
C LEU A 117 18.16 -4.63 -0.68
N GLN A 118 18.65 -3.78 -1.60
CA GLN A 118 20.08 -3.56 -1.77
C GLN A 118 20.73 -2.95 -0.52
N LEU A 119 20.08 -1.99 0.12
CA LEU A 119 20.59 -1.39 1.36
C LEU A 119 20.60 -2.36 2.54
N LEU A 120 19.62 -3.26 2.63
CA LEU A 120 19.64 -4.35 3.62
C LEU A 120 20.79 -5.31 3.34
N ALA A 121 21.01 -5.71 2.10
CA ALA A 121 22.11 -6.59 1.70
C ALA A 121 23.49 -5.98 2.01
N VAL A 122 23.70 -4.68 1.77
CA VAL A 122 24.94 -3.96 2.12
C VAL A 122 25.21 -4.01 3.63
N LYS A 123 24.14 -4.03 4.44
CA LYS A 123 24.26 -4.15 5.91
C LYS A 123 24.44 -5.60 6.40
N GLY A 124 24.37 -6.56 5.50
CA GLY A 124 24.39 -8.00 5.84
C GLY A 124 23.11 -8.50 6.47
N ASP A 125 22.00 -7.74 6.38
CA ASP A 125 20.70 -8.19 6.86
C ASP A 125 20.09 -9.17 5.84
N THR A 126 19.79 -10.37 6.27
CA THR A 126 19.25 -11.45 5.42
C THR A 126 17.76 -11.69 5.63
N ARG A 127 17.12 -10.90 6.49
CA ARG A 127 15.67 -11.02 6.73
C ARG A 127 14.88 -10.62 5.50
N LYS A 128 13.71 -11.21 5.33
CA LYS A 128 12.87 -10.98 4.17
C LYS A 128 12.02 -9.73 4.35
N LEU A 129 11.83 -9.02 3.24
CA LEU A 129 10.82 -8.00 3.09
C LEU A 129 9.63 -8.62 2.32
N HIS A 130 8.49 -8.73 2.97
CA HIS A 130 7.27 -9.25 2.37
C HIS A 130 6.47 -8.12 1.76
N VAL A 131 6.08 -8.26 0.50
CA VAL A 131 5.39 -7.19 -0.22
C VAL A 131 3.99 -7.64 -0.63
N GLY A 132 3.01 -7.31 0.20
CA GLY A 132 1.61 -7.32 -0.21
C GLY A 132 1.27 -6.03 -0.94
N PHE A 133 0.57 -6.11 -2.08
CA PHE A 133 0.24 -4.93 -2.87
C PHE A 133 -1.20 -4.99 -3.43
N SER A 134 -1.72 -3.83 -3.80
CA SER A 134 -3.06 -3.68 -4.36
C SER A 134 -3.16 -2.47 -5.28
N ALA A 135 -4.32 -2.33 -5.93
CA ALA A 135 -4.67 -1.12 -6.70
C ALA A 135 -4.88 0.13 -5.82
N GLY A 136 -4.98 -0.06 -4.51
CA GLY A 136 -5.42 0.99 -3.59
C GLY A 136 -6.93 0.90 -3.33
N ARG A 137 -7.30 1.08 -2.07
CA ARG A 137 -8.68 0.97 -1.61
C ARG A 137 -9.53 2.19 -1.96
N PHE A 138 -8.90 3.36 -1.97
CA PHE A 138 -9.60 4.63 -2.06
C PHE A 138 -9.38 5.26 -3.42
N GLU A 139 -10.44 5.68 -4.05
CA GLU A 139 -10.42 6.30 -5.38
C GLU A 139 -9.56 7.57 -5.41
N PHE A 140 -9.61 8.39 -4.35
CA PHE A 140 -8.80 9.59 -4.24
C PHE A 140 -7.28 9.32 -4.35
N MET A 141 -6.81 8.12 -4.02
CA MET A 141 -5.40 7.75 -4.12
C MET A 141 -4.93 7.65 -5.58
N ALA A 142 -5.83 7.30 -6.49
CA ALA A 142 -5.53 7.15 -7.91
C ALA A 142 -5.84 8.43 -8.73
N ARG A 143 -6.82 9.21 -8.29
CA ARG A 143 -7.30 10.43 -8.95
C ARG A 143 -6.21 11.48 -9.21
N PRO A 144 -5.31 11.81 -8.26
CA PRO A 144 -4.23 12.77 -8.51
C PRO A 144 -3.24 12.33 -9.58
N TYR A 145 -3.19 11.04 -9.88
CA TYR A 145 -2.33 10.47 -10.93
C TYR A 145 -3.05 10.29 -12.27
N GLY A 146 -4.27 10.84 -12.39
CA GLY A 146 -5.05 10.78 -13.63
C GLY A 146 -5.67 9.40 -13.92
N ILE A 147 -5.69 8.50 -12.94
CA ILE A 147 -6.35 7.19 -13.03
C ILE A 147 -7.83 7.38 -12.69
N VAL A 148 -8.54 7.95 -13.64
CA VAL A 148 -9.97 8.28 -13.56
C VAL A 148 -10.63 8.06 -14.93
N PRO A 149 -11.93 7.77 -14.97
CA PRO A 149 -12.65 7.77 -16.23
C PRO A 149 -12.68 9.20 -16.82
N ARG A 150 -12.49 9.33 -18.11
CA ARG A 150 -12.40 10.62 -18.83
C ARG A 150 -13.59 10.85 -19.75
N THR A 151 -14.32 9.80 -20.07
CA THR A 151 -15.49 9.81 -20.96
C THR A 151 -16.65 9.05 -20.33
N PRO A 152 -17.92 9.31 -20.75
CA PRO A 152 -19.05 8.53 -20.26
C PRO A 152 -18.92 7.03 -20.49
N ILE A 153 -18.33 6.61 -21.60
CA ILE A 153 -18.09 5.19 -21.89
C ILE A 153 -17.05 4.56 -20.95
N GLU A 154 -15.99 5.30 -20.62
CA GLU A 154 -15.03 4.85 -19.61
C GLU A 154 -15.65 4.78 -18.23
N GLU A 155 -16.57 5.70 -17.87
CA GLU A 155 -17.29 5.67 -16.61
C GLU A 155 -18.15 4.41 -16.49
N ALA A 156 -18.88 4.06 -17.54
CA ALA A 156 -19.70 2.84 -17.59
C ALA A 156 -18.86 1.56 -17.49
N ALA A 157 -17.70 1.53 -18.15
CA ALA A 157 -16.75 0.40 -18.11
C ALA A 157 -15.78 0.43 -16.91
N TRP A 158 -15.83 1.44 -16.05
CA TRP A 158 -14.79 1.71 -15.04
C TRP A 158 -14.47 0.53 -14.12
N PRO A 159 -15.43 -0.27 -13.64
CA PRO A 159 -15.11 -1.43 -12.82
C PRO A 159 -14.19 -2.44 -13.52
N ALA A 160 -14.37 -2.66 -14.81
CA ALA A 160 -13.53 -3.56 -15.61
C ALA A 160 -12.17 -2.91 -15.93
N LEU A 161 -12.17 -1.64 -16.34
CA LEU A 161 -10.96 -0.87 -16.62
C LEU A 161 -10.00 -0.82 -15.43
N ARG A 162 -10.50 -0.58 -14.23
CA ARG A 162 -9.68 -0.59 -13.01
C ARG A 162 -8.99 -1.93 -12.79
N GLY A 163 -9.68 -3.02 -13.08
CA GLY A 163 -9.10 -4.37 -12.98
C GLY A 163 -7.97 -4.57 -13.98
N GLN A 164 -8.16 -4.16 -15.22
CA GLN A 164 -7.15 -4.28 -16.29
C GLN A 164 -5.91 -3.40 -16.01
N ILE A 165 -6.12 -2.14 -15.60
CA ILE A 165 -5.04 -1.24 -15.20
C ILE A 165 -4.22 -1.84 -14.04
N PHE A 166 -4.89 -2.46 -13.07
CA PHE A 166 -4.19 -3.10 -11.96
C PHE A 166 -3.41 -4.33 -12.37
N LEU A 167 -3.95 -5.15 -13.28
CA LEU A 167 -3.25 -6.33 -13.80
C LEU A 167 -1.98 -5.93 -14.55
N GLU A 168 -2.06 -4.94 -15.43
CA GLU A 168 -0.90 -4.42 -16.14
C GLU A 168 0.14 -3.80 -15.19
N ALA A 169 -0.30 -2.97 -14.24
CA ALA A 169 0.58 -2.41 -13.23
C ALA A 169 1.25 -3.49 -12.38
N SER A 170 0.54 -4.58 -12.07
CA SER A 170 1.09 -5.71 -11.33
C SER A 170 2.15 -6.46 -12.13
N GLU A 171 1.92 -6.67 -13.43
CA GLU A 171 2.90 -7.29 -14.32
C GLU A 171 4.18 -6.45 -14.40
N ILE A 172 4.06 -5.15 -14.65
CA ILE A 172 5.20 -4.22 -14.68
C ILE A 172 5.97 -4.25 -13.36
N PHE A 173 5.26 -4.12 -12.25
CA PHE A 173 5.83 -4.13 -10.91
C PHE A 173 6.63 -5.40 -10.63
N LEU A 174 6.06 -6.57 -10.89
CA LEU A 174 6.71 -7.85 -10.63
C LEU A 174 7.89 -8.12 -11.57
N ARG A 175 7.79 -7.72 -12.84
CA ARG A 175 8.89 -7.83 -13.80
C ARG A 175 10.09 -7.00 -13.36
N LEU A 176 9.86 -5.74 -12.98
CA LEU A 176 10.93 -4.87 -12.49
C LEU A 176 11.58 -5.38 -11.19
N LEU A 177 10.79 -5.95 -10.28
CA LEU A 177 11.35 -6.57 -9.06
C LEU A 177 12.21 -7.81 -9.36
N ARG A 178 11.94 -8.52 -10.46
CA ARG A 178 12.80 -9.62 -10.94
C ARG A 178 14.06 -9.14 -11.67
N GLY A 179 14.16 -7.86 -11.98
CA GLY A 179 15.24 -7.27 -12.75
C GLY A 179 15.04 -7.35 -14.28
N ASP A 180 13.81 -7.61 -14.74
CA ASP A 180 13.48 -7.62 -16.16
C ASP A 180 13.53 -6.18 -16.71
N VAL A 181 13.85 -6.06 -18.00
CA VAL A 181 13.68 -4.81 -18.76
C VAL A 181 12.25 -4.77 -19.30
N VAL A 182 11.56 -3.66 -19.11
CA VAL A 182 10.22 -3.40 -19.65
C VAL A 182 10.30 -2.29 -20.66
N HIS A 183 9.97 -2.57 -21.92
CA HIS A 183 9.93 -1.57 -22.99
C HIS A 183 8.55 -0.92 -23.08
N SER A 184 8.50 0.35 -23.46
CA SER A 184 7.25 1.12 -23.53
C SER A 184 6.27 0.59 -24.58
N ASP A 185 6.75 -0.08 -25.60
CA ASP A 185 5.95 -0.72 -26.66
C ASP A 185 5.33 -2.07 -26.23
N GLU A 186 5.79 -2.64 -25.12
CA GLU A 186 5.17 -3.81 -24.50
C GLU A 186 3.90 -3.44 -23.68
N ILE A 187 3.76 -2.16 -23.34
CA ILE A 187 2.60 -1.67 -22.58
C ILE A 187 1.40 -1.56 -23.52
N ARG A 188 0.38 -2.34 -23.25
CA ARG A 188 -0.80 -2.44 -24.13
C ARG A 188 -1.83 -1.38 -23.76
N SER A 189 -2.37 -0.73 -24.79
CA SER A 189 -3.59 0.07 -24.62
C SER A 189 -4.76 -0.84 -24.30
N THR A 190 -5.53 -0.48 -23.26
CA THR A 190 -6.75 -1.20 -22.93
C THR A 190 -7.81 -0.95 -24.00
N VAL A 191 -8.29 -2.01 -24.64
CA VAL A 191 -9.36 -1.95 -25.63
C VAL A 191 -10.66 -2.33 -24.95
N LEU A 192 -11.65 -1.42 -25.00
CA LEU A 192 -12.98 -1.72 -24.49
C LEU A 192 -13.72 -2.64 -25.46
N THR A 193 -14.32 -3.68 -24.88
CA THR A 193 -15.20 -4.62 -25.59
C THR A 193 -16.55 -4.67 -24.89
N ARG A 194 -17.57 -5.25 -25.55
CA ARG A 194 -18.91 -5.42 -24.96
C ARG A 194 -18.87 -6.05 -23.55
N ASP A 195 -17.97 -7.00 -23.33
CA ASP A 195 -17.85 -7.73 -22.06
C ASP A 195 -17.37 -6.87 -20.89
N ASN A 196 -16.90 -5.66 -21.16
CA ASN A 196 -16.51 -4.70 -20.12
C ASN A 196 -17.71 -3.93 -19.54
N PHE A 197 -18.90 -4.09 -20.11
CA PHE A 197 -20.10 -3.37 -19.72
C PHE A 197 -21.12 -4.29 -19.06
N ARG A 198 -21.90 -3.72 -18.14
CA ARG A 198 -22.92 -4.48 -17.38
C ARG A 198 -24.20 -4.71 -18.18
N SER A 199 -24.49 -3.82 -19.12
CA SER A 199 -25.68 -3.88 -19.96
C SER A 199 -25.36 -3.50 -21.40
N ASP A 200 -26.25 -3.88 -22.35
CA ASP A 200 -26.12 -3.46 -23.75
C ASP A 200 -26.28 -1.94 -23.90
N GLY A 201 -27.18 -1.34 -23.13
CA GLY A 201 -27.38 0.11 -23.14
C GLY A 201 -26.20 0.94 -22.62
N ASP A 202 -25.28 0.34 -21.84
CA ASP A 202 -24.05 1.01 -21.44
C ASP A 202 -22.99 0.94 -22.54
N TRP A 203 -23.12 -0.02 -23.47
CA TRP A 203 -22.22 -0.21 -24.59
C TRP A 203 -22.60 0.62 -25.84
N GLU A 204 -23.91 0.80 -26.12
CA GLU A 204 -24.48 1.59 -27.21
C GLU A 204 -24.34 3.11 -26.96
#